data_d59102a3512fba45902e5e442e2ea83d
#
_entry.id   d59102a3512fba45902e5e442e2ea83d
#
_cell.length_a   1.000
_cell.length_b   1.000
_cell.length_c   1.000
_cell.angle_alpha   90.00
_cell.angle_beta   90.00
_cell.angle_gamma   90.00
#
_symmetry.space_group_name_H-M   'P 1'
#
loop_
_entity.id
_entity.type
_entity.pdbx_description
1 polymer ?
#
loop_
_entity_poly.entity_id
_entity_poly.type
_entity_poly.pdbx_seq_one_letter_code
_entity_poly.pdbx_strand_id
1 'polypeptide(L)'
;TAYFISTEGRPGPVVLELPSPIAQFQKAKLKPIDEIQLIDIENNNIPNVYNEIKIRKSNLNELIKSIEKSKRPITVAGGGIYNAGAMKELLQFSILTDIPFTTTLMLIGAMPKHKLNLGLPGMHGFPENNLAIYNSDLVIYIGARLDDRIILDPEKFAPNAEIFWIEPNNPGIGNKIANRVKKVEVDAKESLRYLIANLKQIKHEKWLEQISSW
;
A
#
# COMPACT_ATOMS: atom_id res chain seq x y z
N THR A 1 13.62 19.04 10.84
CA THR A 1 13.55 18.59 9.41
C THR A 1 13.77 17.08 9.30
N ALA A 2 14.93 16.51 9.77
CA ALA A 2 15.24 15.08 9.63
C ALA A 2 14.16 14.16 10.24
N TYR A 3 13.69 14.49 11.44
CA TYR A 3 12.60 13.74 12.10
C TYR A 3 11.33 13.71 11.24
N PHE A 4 10.94 14.84 10.64
CA PHE A 4 9.77 14.90 9.76
C PHE A 4 9.95 14.05 8.53
N ILE A 5 11.08 14.17 7.85
CA ILE A 5 11.39 13.34 6.67
C ILE A 5 11.33 11.85 7.03
N SER A 6 11.76 11.49 8.26
CA SER A 6 11.74 10.07 8.69
C SER A 6 10.34 9.52 9.01
N THR A 7 9.38 10.39 9.30
CA THR A 7 8.04 9.97 9.78
C THR A 7 6.92 10.28 8.80
N GLU A 8 7.14 11.15 7.82
CA GLU A 8 6.11 11.59 6.89
C GLU A 8 6.08 10.73 5.61
N GLY A 9 4.93 10.63 4.99
CA GLY A 9 4.69 9.84 3.78
C GLY A 9 4.97 8.36 4.00
N ARG A 10 6.04 7.85 3.38
CA ARG A 10 6.55 6.51 3.63
C ARG A 10 7.67 6.60 4.68
N PRO A 11 7.42 6.25 5.95
CA PRO A 11 8.43 6.36 6.99
C PRO A 11 9.70 5.57 6.67
N GLY A 12 10.85 6.15 6.97
CA GLY A 12 12.13 5.52 6.71
C GLY A 12 13.30 6.19 7.43
N PRO A 13 14.48 5.58 7.44
CA PRO A 13 15.66 6.15 8.08
C PRO A 13 16.15 7.41 7.34
N VAL A 14 16.60 8.38 8.11
CA VAL A 14 17.26 9.60 7.59
C VAL A 14 18.68 9.65 8.14
N VAL A 15 19.65 9.82 7.26
CA VAL A 15 21.07 9.95 7.63
C VAL A 15 21.44 11.42 7.65
N LEU A 16 22.01 11.86 8.79
CA LEU A 16 22.63 13.18 8.93
C LEU A 16 24.14 12.99 8.82
N GLU A 17 24.72 13.48 7.75
CA GLU A 17 26.17 13.47 7.59
C GLU A 17 26.78 14.76 8.12
N LEU A 18 27.66 14.63 9.12
CA LEU A 18 28.43 15.72 9.65
C LEU A 18 29.89 15.62 9.16
N PRO A 19 30.33 16.51 8.25
CA PRO A 19 31.70 16.49 7.77
C PRO A 19 32.71 16.62 8.89
N SER A 20 33.74 15.79 8.89
CA SER A 20 34.77 15.72 9.91
C SER A 20 35.39 17.09 10.31
N PRO A 21 35.69 18.03 9.40
CA PRO A 21 36.19 19.34 9.78
C PRO A 21 35.23 20.13 10.68
N ILE A 22 33.92 20.01 10.46
CA ILE A 22 32.94 20.72 11.31
C ILE A 22 32.89 20.08 12.70
N ALA A 23 32.94 18.75 12.78
CA ALA A 23 32.87 18.02 14.04
C ALA A 23 34.13 18.18 14.90
N GLN A 24 35.31 18.35 14.26
CA GLN A 24 36.59 18.36 14.96
C GLN A 24 37.13 19.74 15.30
N PHE A 25 36.87 20.77 14.51
CA PHE A 25 37.60 22.05 14.59
C PHE A 25 36.75 23.27 14.88
N GLN A 26 35.45 23.19 14.87
CA GLN A 26 34.62 24.34 15.23
C GLN A 26 34.07 24.18 16.65
N LYS A 27 34.53 25.05 17.55
CA LYS A 27 33.88 25.29 18.84
C LYS A 27 32.49 25.87 18.55
N ALA A 28 31.49 25.00 18.47
CA ALA A 28 30.09 25.44 18.40
C ALA A 28 29.76 26.16 19.72
N LYS A 29 29.43 27.45 19.68
CA LYS A 29 28.71 28.08 20.78
C LYS A 29 27.31 27.45 20.77
N LEU A 30 27.08 26.53 21.70
CA LEU A 30 25.73 26.01 21.93
C LEU A 30 24.87 27.19 22.39
N LYS A 31 23.83 27.49 21.67
CA LYS A 31 22.79 28.39 22.16
C LYS A 31 22.03 27.69 23.28
N PRO A 32 21.61 28.38 24.34
CA PRO A 32 20.67 27.83 25.31
C PRO A 32 19.45 27.24 24.61
N ILE A 33 18.84 26.20 25.19
CA ILE A 33 17.71 25.49 24.57
C ILE A 33 16.52 26.43 24.35
N ASP A 34 16.35 27.40 25.21
CA ASP A 34 15.34 28.46 25.13
C ASP A 34 15.60 29.49 24.01
N GLU A 35 16.83 29.61 23.51
CA GLU A 35 17.18 30.40 22.33
C GLU A 35 17.16 29.57 21.03
N ILE A 36 17.08 28.25 21.13
CA ILE A 36 16.83 27.39 19.98
C ILE A 36 15.37 27.62 19.61
N GLN A 37 15.12 28.45 18.59
CA GLN A 37 13.83 28.46 17.95
C GLN A 37 13.56 27.02 17.49
N LEU A 38 12.72 26.32 18.26
CA LEU A 38 12.04 25.14 17.74
C LEU A 38 11.42 25.62 16.46
N ILE A 39 11.94 25.15 15.35
CA ILE A 39 11.37 25.47 14.04
C ILE A 39 9.88 25.20 14.19
N ASP A 40 9.10 26.26 14.15
CA ASP A 40 7.65 26.15 14.17
C ASP A 40 7.26 25.47 12.84
N ILE A 41 7.05 24.18 12.99
CA ILE A 41 6.89 23.23 11.93
C ILE A 41 5.60 23.50 11.15
N GLU A 42 4.63 24.13 11.80
CA GLU A 42 3.37 24.54 11.18
C GLU A 42 3.52 25.73 10.23
N ASN A 43 4.53 26.60 10.47
CA ASN A 43 4.71 27.85 9.72
C ASN A 43 5.97 27.91 8.84
N ASN A 44 6.89 26.97 8.98
CA ASN A 44 7.99 26.88 8.04
C ASN A 44 7.53 26.12 6.80
N ASN A 45 7.67 26.74 5.65
CA ASN A 45 7.64 26.13 4.33
C ASN A 45 8.74 25.06 4.24
N ILE A 46 8.59 23.96 5.02
CA ILE A 46 9.21 22.70 4.65
C ILE A 46 8.61 22.45 3.27
N PRO A 47 9.41 22.36 2.21
CA PRO A 47 8.87 22.02 0.92
C PRO A 47 8.02 20.78 1.18
N ASN A 48 6.73 20.91 0.96
CA ASN A 48 5.83 19.77 1.03
C ASN A 48 6.37 18.81 -0.03
N VAL A 49 7.31 17.95 0.38
CA VAL A 49 7.99 16.98 -0.50
C VAL A 49 6.92 16.04 -1.06
N TYR A 50 5.80 15.99 -0.37
CA TYR A 50 4.57 15.41 -0.80
C TYR A 50 3.63 16.56 -1.17
N ASN A 51 3.83 17.15 -2.37
CA ASN A 51 2.77 17.91 -3.02
C ASN A 51 1.47 17.21 -2.70
N GLU A 52 0.46 17.95 -2.19
CA GLU A 52 -0.88 17.45 -1.91
C GLU A 52 -1.17 16.33 -2.89
N ILE A 53 -1.21 15.09 -2.39
CA ILE A 53 -1.55 13.94 -3.21
C ILE A 53 -3.01 14.20 -3.57
N LYS A 54 -3.21 14.99 -4.61
CA LYS A 54 -4.54 15.23 -5.15
C LYS A 54 -5.05 13.87 -5.52
N ILE A 55 -6.01 13.39 -4.72
CA ILE A 55 -6.71 12.14 -5.01
C ILE A 55 -7.05 12.19 -6.49
N ARG A 56 -6.34 11.43 -7.29
CA ARG A 56 -6.65 11.30 -8.72
C ARG A 56 -7.92 10.46 -8.82
N LYS A 57 -9.07 11.12 -8.54
CA LYS A 57 -10.40 10.50 -8.53
C LYS A 57 -10.68 9.71 -9.81
N SER A 58 -10.07 10.10 -10.92
CA SER A 58 -10.19 9.38 -12.20
C SER A 58 -9.74 7.92 -12.09
N ASN A 59 -8.59 7.65 -11.47
CA ASN A 59 -8.03 6.28 -11.36
C ASN A 59 -8.83 5.44 -10.36
N LEU A 60 -9.33 6.05 -9.27
CA LEU A 60 -10.22 5.35 -8.33
C LEU A 60 -11.59 5.04 -8.96
N ASN A 61 -12.12 5.92 -9.80
CA ASN A 61 -13.36 5.66 -10.54
C ASN A 61 -13.19 4.54 -11.58
N GLU A 62 -12.02 4.44 -12.20
CA GLU A 62 -11.69 3.32 -13.06
C GLU A 62 -11.63 2.01 -12.27
N LEU A 63 -10.99 2.01 -11.10
CA LEU A 63 -10.96 0.85 -10.22
C LEU A 63 -12.36 0.43 -9.77
N ILE A 64 -13.25 1.37 -9.43
CA ILE A 64 -14.66 1.07 -9.09
C ILE A 64 -15.33 0.31 -10.22
N LYS A 65 -15.21 0.78 -11.46
CA LYS A 65 -15.78 0.10 -12.64
C LYS A 65 -15.20 -1.31 -12.83
N SER A 66 -13.91 -1.49 -12.55
CA SER A 66 -13.26 -2.79 -12.64
C SER A 66 -13.73 -3.73 -11.55
N ILE A 67 -13.93 -3.24 -10.32
CA ILE A 67 -14.52 -4.01 -9.21
C ILE A 67 -15.94 -4.48 -9.55
N GLU A 68 -16.78 -3.59 -10.08
CA GLU A 68 -18.17 -3.92 -10.43
C GLU A 68 -18.30 -4.97 -11.55
N LYS A 69 -17.29 -5.07 -12.41
CA LYS A 69 -17.27 -6.03 -13.53
C LYS A 69 -16.59 -7.35 -13.21
N SER A 70 -15.68 -7.33 -12.24
CA SER A 70 -14.86 -8.47 -11.88
C SER A 70 -15.71 -9.62 -11.33
N LYS A 71 -15.30 -10.84 -11.67
CA LYS A 71 -15.91 -12.09 -11.16
C LYS A 71 -15.00 -12.81 -10.18
N ARG A 72 -13.69 -12.59 -10.27
CA ARG A 72 -12.67 -13.25 -9.46
C ARG A 72 -11.64 -12.22 -8.93
N PRO A 73 -12.11 -11.19 -8.22
CA PRO A 73 -11.20 -10.19 -7.69
C PRO A 73 -10.43 -10.71 -6.48
N ILE A 74 -9.24 -10.14 -6.25
CA ILE A 74 -8.45 -10.37 -5.05
C ILE A 74 -7.69 -9.10 -4.66
N THR A 75 -7.53 -8.88 -3.35
CA THR A 75 -6.70 -7.79 -2.82
C THR A 75 -5.39 -8.36 -2.27
N VAL A 76 -4.25 -7.76 -2.62
CA VAL A 76 -2.95 -8.02 -2.00
C VAL A 76 -2.59 -6.82 -1.13
N ALA A 77 -2.70 -7.00 0.18
CA ALA A 77 -2.52 -5.93 1.16
C ALA A 77 -1.15 -6.02 1.85
N GLY A 78 -0.44 -4.92 1.94
CA GLY A 78 0.88 -4.86 2.54
C GLY A 78 0.98 -3.99 3.80
N GLY A 79 2.21 -3.80 4.29
CA GLY A 79 2.52 -3.02 5.49
C GLY A 79 2.06 -1.57 5.44
N GLY A 80 1.85 -1.01 4.25
CA GLY A 80 1.26 0.31 4.08
C GLY A 80 -0.15 0.45 4.67
N ILE A 81 -0.91 -0.65 4.71
CA ILE A 81 -2.22 -0.69 5.41
C ILE A 81 -2.04 -0.44 6.91
N TYR A 82 -1.03 -1.07 7.53
CA TYR A 82 -0.71 -0.86 8.94
C TYR A 82 -0.23 0.57 9.19
N ASN A 83 0.70 1.05 8.38
CA ASN A 83 1.28 2.39 8.51
C ASN A 83 0.22 3.51 8.34
N ALA A 84 -0.73 3.32 7.43
CA ALA A 84 -1.85 4.25 7.23
C ALA A 84 -2.96 4.10 8.30
N GLY A 85 -2.88 3.11 9.21
CA GLY A 85 -3.95 2.79 10.15
C GLY A 85 -5.25 2.40 9.45
N ALA A 86 -5.18 1.69 8.32
CA ALA A 86 -6.29 1.40 7.41
C ALA A 86 -6.84 -0.03 7.55
N MET A 87 -6.50 -0.74 8.62
CA MET A 87 -6.91 -2.13 8.83
C MET A 87 -8.43 -2.31 8.91
N LYS A 88 -9.12 -1.36 9.56
CA LYS A 88 -10.59 -1.38 9.65
C LYS A 88 -11.23 -1.15 8.29
N GLU A 89 -10.72 -0.19 7.56
CA GLU A 89 -11.20 0.15 6.23
C GLU A 89 -10.96 -1.00 5.24
N LEU A 90 -9.83 -1.70 5.31
CA LEU A 90 -9.57 -2.89 4.48
C LEU A 90 -10.61 -3.98 4.75
N LEU A 91 -10.88 -4.29 6.02
CA LEU A 91 -11.87 -5.29 6.37
C LEU A 91 -13.29 -4.87 5.94
N GLN A 92 -13.67 -3.61 6.15
CA GLN A 92 -14.96 -3.08 5.71
C GLN A 92 -15.12 -3.15 4.19
N PHE A 93 -14.09 -2.77 3.44
CA PHE A 93 -14.07 -2.90 1.98
C PHE A 93 -14.27 -4.35 1.54
N SER A 94 -13.52 -5.28 2.14
CA SER A 94 -13.64 -6.70 1.81
C SER A 94 -15.03 -7.27 2.13
N ILE A 95 -15.62 -6.89 3.27
CA ILE A 95 -16.99 -7.31 3.64
C ILE A 95 -18.03 -6.72 2.69
N LEU A 96 -17.90 -5.44 2.33
CA LEU A 96 -18.81 -4.76 1.43
C LEU A 96 -18.81 -5.38 0.04
N THR A 97 -17.63 -5.71 -0.46
CA THR A 97 -17.43 -6.18 -1.83
C THR A 97 -17.30 -7.69 -1.96
N ASP A 98 -17.26 -8.43 -0.84
CA ASP A 98 -17.00 -9.87 -0.79
C ASP A 98 -15.68 -10.27 -1.47
N ILE A 99 -14.74 -9.32 -1.60
CA ILE A 99 -13.42 -9.53 -2.18
C ILE A 99 -12.49 -10.10 -1.13
N PRO A 100 -11.91 -11.29 -1.35
CA PRO A 100 -10.92 -11.85 -0.45
C PRO A 100 -9.60 -11.06 -0.53
N PHE A 101 -8.82 -11.11 0.54
CA PHE A 101 -7.51 -10.46 0.57
C PHE A 101 -6.43 -11.37 1.13
N THR A 102 -5.23 -11.18 0.61
CA THR A 102 -3.99 -11.76 1.15
C THR A 102 -3.19 -10.68 1.86
N THR A 103 -2.38 -11.09 2.84
CA THR A 103 -1.53 -10.19 3.60
C THR A 103 -0.06 -10.50 3.37
N THR A 104 0.72 -9.50 2.96
CA THR A 104 2.17 -9.66 2.87
C THR A 104 2.79 -9.86 4.25
N LEU A 105 4.05 -10.31 4.31
CA LEU A 105 4.76 -10.57 5.57
C LEU A 105 4.67 -9.39 6.56
N MET A 106 4.72 -8.15 6.07
CA MET A 106 4.66 -6.93 6.90
C MET A 106 3.28 -6.61 7.47
N LEU A 107 2.23 -7.30 7.02
CA LEU A 107 0.86 -7.12 7.52
C LEU A 107 0.34 -8.40 8.20
N ILE A 108 1.07 -9.50 8.12
CA ILE A 108 0.65 -10.78 8.73
C ILE A 108 0.50 -10.61 10.25
N GLY A 109 -0.60 -11.13 10.78
CA GLY A 109 -0.92 -11.01 12.23
C GLY A 109 -1.55 -9.66 12.66
N ALA A 110 -1.47 -8.62 11.84
CA ALA A 110 -2.12 -7.33 12.14
C ALA A 110 -3.62 -7.33 11.81
N MET A 111 -4.05 -8.19 10.89
CA MET A 111 -5.45 -8.31 10.50
C MET A 111 -6.18 -9.36 11.35
N PRO A 112 -7.45 -9.12 11.72
CA PRO A 112 -8.22 -10.10 12.44
C PRO A 112 -8.45 -11.37 11.62
N LYS A 113 -8.66 -12.50 12.30
CA LYS A 113 -9.09 -13.75 11.66
C LYS A 113 -10.47 -13.53 11.03
N HIS A 114 -10.57 -13.68 9.73
CA HIS A 114 -11.80 -13.54 8.96
C HIS A 114 -11.76 -14.46 7.74
N LYS A 115 -12.91 -14.98 7.30
CA LYS A 115 -13.00 -15.89 6.15
C LYS A 115 -12.45 -15.31 4.83
N LEU A 116 -12.48 -13.98 4.69
CA LEU A 116 -11.93 -13.28 3.52
C LEU A 116 -10.42 -13.01 3.63
N ASN A 117 -9.80 -13.24 4.79
CA ASN A 117 -8.36 -13.14 4.97
C ASN A 117 -7.71 -14.49 4.67
N LEU A 118 -7.15 -14.62 3.49
CA LEU A 118 -6.54 -15.84 3.01
C LEU A 118 -5.12 -16.07 3.58
N GLY A 119 -4.50 -15.05 4.15
CA GLY A 119 -3.14 -15.14 4.70
C GLY A 119 -2.04 -14.78 3.70
N LEU A 120 -0.87 -15.39 3.82
CA LEU A 120 0.36 -15.03 3.11
C LEU A 120 0.37 -15.57 1.67
N PRO A 121 0.62 -14.71 0.65
CA PRO A 121 0.88 -15.12 -0.73
C PRO A 121 2.39 -15.22 -1.03
N GLY A 122 2.74 -15.68 -2.22
CA GLY A 122 4.10 -15.66 -2.77
C GLY A 122 4.91 -16.90 -2.43
N MET A 123 6.24 -16.75 -2.40
CA MET A 123 7.21 -17.85 -2.25
C MET A 123 7.01 -18.67 -0.98
N HIS A 124 6.66 -18.03 0.11
CA HIS A 124 6.43 -18.65 1.41
C HIS A 124 4.94 -18.70 1.79
N GLY A 125 4.06 -18.41 0.82
CA GLY A 125 2.63 -18.41 1.02
C GLY A 125 1.99 -19.77 0.81
N PHE A 126 0.71 -19.84 1.16
CA PHE A 126 -0.09 -21.03 0.93
C PHE A 126 -0.41 -21.20 -0.56
N PRO A 127 -0.38 -22.45 -1.09
CA PRO A 127 -0.67 -22.70 -2.51
C PRO A 127 -2.00 -22.12 -2.97
N GLU A 128 -3.06 -22.24 -2.17
CA GLU A 128 -4.39 -21.72 -2.47
C GLU A 128 -4.41 -20.21 -2.67
N ASN A 129 -3.57 -19.46 -1.94
CA ASN A 129 -3.46 -18.02 -2.08
C ASN A 129 -2.80 -17.64 -3.41
N ASN A 130 -1.79 -18.39 -3.82
CA ASN A 130 -1.12 -18.21 -5.10
C ASN A 130 -2.04 -18.61 -6.26
N LEU A 131 -2.83 -19.67 -6.10
CA LEU A 131 -3.86 -20.06 -7.07
C LEU A 131 -4.95 -18.99 -7.19
N ALA A 132 -5.36 -18.39 -6.08
CA ALA A 132 -6.33 -17.29 -6.09
C ALA A 132 -5.81 -16.09 -6.87
N ILE A 133 -4.55 -15.69 -6.67
CA ILE A 133 -3.93 -14.60 -7.45
C ILE A 133 -3.81 -14.98 -8.93
N TYR A 134 -3.32 -16.19 -9.22
CA TYR A 134 -3.11 -16.65 -10.59
C TYR A 134 -4.40 -16.68 -11.41
N ASN A 135 -5.52 -17.11 -10.80
CA ASN A 135 -6.82 -17.27 -11.46
C ASN A 135 -7.71 -16.02 -11.37
N SER A 136 -7.24 -14.95 -10.74
CA SER A 136 -8.00 -13.71 -10.63
C SER A 136 -8.16 -12.99 -11.97
N ASP A 137 -9.20 -12.18 -12.10
CA ASP A 137 -9.43 -11.26 -13.22
C ASP A 137 -9.21 -9.79 -12.81
N LEU A 138 -9.08 -9.53 -11.50
CA LEU A 138 -8.73 -8.23 -10.93
C LEU A 138 -7.85 -8.44 -9.71
N VAL A 139 -6.68 -7.77 -9.67
CA VAL A 139 -5.80 -7.68 -8.51
C VAL A 139 -5.73 -6.24 -8.03
N ILE A 140 -6.08 -6.01 -6.77
CA ILE A 140 -5.93 -4.72 -6.10
C ILE A 140 -4.72 -4.81 -5.18
N TYR A 141 -3.60 -4.28 -5.61
CA TYR A 141 -2.37 -4.23 -4.82
C TYR A 141 -2.35 -2.94 -4.00
N ILE A 142 -2.40 -3.03 -2.67
CA ILE A 142 -2.57 -1.85 -1.82
C ILE A 142 -1.57 -1.82 -0.65
N GLY A 143 -0.83 -0.72 -0.54
CA GLY A 143 0.16 -0.53 0.52
C GLY A 143 1.23 -1.61 0.55
N ALA A 144 1.53 -2.23 -0.60
CA ALA A 144 2.48 -3.31 -0.76
C ALA A 144 3.43 -3.02 -1.92
N ARG A 145 4.68 -3.44 -1.80
CA ARG A 145 5.65 -3.36 -2.89
C ARG A 145 5.42 -4.49 -3.89
N LEU A 146 5.58 -4.18 -5.17
CA LEU A 146 5.58 -5.18 -6.23
C LEU A 146 6.95 -5.86 -6.27
N ASP A 147 7.25 -6.68 -5.28
CA ASP A 147 8.55 -7.34 -5.14
C ASP A 147 8.55 -8.80 -5.61
N ASP A 148 9.74 -9.34 -5.82
CA ASP A 148 9.99 -10.66 -6.37
C ASP A 148 9.55 -11.81 -5.44
N ARG A 149 9.35 -11.57 -4.15
CA ARG A 149 8.93 -12.61 -3.20
C ARG A 149 7.45 -12.97 -3.31
N ILE A 150 6.66 -12.04 -3.86
CA ILE A 150 5.25 -12.25 -4.13
C ILE A 150 5.05 -12.45 -5.63
N ILE A 151 5.76 -11.68 -6.46
CA ILE A 151 5.71 -11.75 -7.91
C ILE A 151 6.91 -12.57 -8.40
N LEU A 152 6.83 -13.88 -8.21
CA LEU A 152 7.92 -14.82 -8.54
C LEU A 152 8.26 -14.79 -10.04
N ASP A 153 7.24 -14.73 -10.87
CA ASP A 153 7.34 -14.64 -12.32
C ASP A 153 6.37 -13.57 -12.80
N PRO A 154 6.85 -12.41 -13.24
CA PRO A 154 6.00 -11.32 -13.71
C PRO A 154 5.08 -11.67 -14.87
N GLU A 155 5.44 -12.64 -15.71
CA GLU A 155 4.63 -13.07 -16.84
C GLU A 155 3.48 -13.98 -16.39
N LYS A 156 3.71 -14.77 -15.34
CA LYS A 156 2.73 -15.71 -14.78
C LYS A 156 1.93 -15.11 -13.62
N PHE A 157 2.34 -13.98 -13.08
CA PHE A 157 1.61 -13.33 -11.99
C PHE A 157 0.30 -12.77 -12.52
N ALA A 158 -0.83 -13.36 -12.08
CA ALA A 158 -2.17 -12.97 -12.47
C ALA A 158 -2.27 -12.66 -13.99
N PRO A 159 -2.02 -13.63 -14.89
CA PRO A 159 -1.80 -13.40 -16.31
C PRO A 159 -3.00 -12.78 -17.02
N ASN A 160 -4.21 -13.02 -16.50
CA ASN A 160 -5.47 -12.57 -17.08
C ASN A 160 -6.11 -11.41 -16.28
N ALA A 161 -5.43 -10.90 -15.24
CA ALA A 161 -5.99 -9.89 -14.38
C ALA A 161 -5.62 -8.47 -14.84
N GLU A 162 -6.57 -7.58 -14.65
CA GLU A 162 -6.30 -6.16 -14.53
C GLU A 162 -5.67 -5.91 -13.15
N ILE A 163 -4.55 -5.16 -13.08
CA ILE A 163 -3.82 -4.94 -11.84
C ILE A 163 -3.81 -3.46 -11.51
N PHE A 164 -4.41 -3.09 -10.38
CA PHE A 164 -4.29 -1.76 -9.80
C PHE A 164 -3.31 -1.77 -8.64
N TRP A 165 -2.44 -0.78 -8.59
CA TRP A 165 -1.48 -0.60 -7.51
C TRP A 165 -1.69 0.73 -6.82
N ILE A 166 -2.20 0.67 -5.58
CA ILE A 166 -2.48 1.81 -4.71
C ILE A 166 -1.28 2.00 -3.80
N GLU A 167 -0.54 3.06 -4.03
CA GLU A 167 0.66 3.43 -3.28
C GLU A 167 0.85 4.95 -3.34
N PRO A 168 1.02 5.66 -2.20
CA PRO A 168 1.13 7.12 -2.18
C PRO A 168 2.38 7.62 -2.88
N ASN A 169 3.44 6.85 -2.87
CA ASN A 169 4.72 7.18 -3.49
C ASN A 169 5.00 6.21 -4.63
N ASN A 170 5.54 6.73 -5.71
CA ASN A 170 6.02 5.90 -6.81
C ASN A 170 7.52 5.54 -6.59
N PRO A 171 7.85 4.45 -5.88
CA PRO A 171 9.25 4.09 -5.58
C PRO A 171 10.04 3.62 -6.80
N GLY A 172 9.49 3.77 -8.00
CA GLY A 172 10.03 3.15 -9.20
C GLY A 172 9.78 1.64 -9.20
N ILE A 173 9.05 1.14 -10.19
CA ILE A 173 8.87 -0.30 -10.34
C ILE A 173 10.01 -0.79 -11.22
N GLY A 174 11.03 -1.39 -10.60
CA GLY A 174 12.20 -1.91 -11.31
C GLY A 174 11.99 -3.25 -12.02
N ASN A 175 10.76 -3.75 -12.12
CA ASN A 175 10.50 -5.07 -12.68
C ASN A 175 9.54 -5.04 -13.89
N LYS A 176 9.51 -6.15 -14.64
CA LYS A 176 8.74 -6.31 -15.88
C LYS A 176 7.22 -6.16 -15.71
N ILE A 177 6.69 -6.23 -14.49
CA ILE A 177 5.26 -6.07 -14.23
C ILE A 177 4.79 -4.61 -14.35
N ALA A 178 5.71 -3.65 -14.31
CA ALA A 178 5.42 -2.22 -14.33
C ALA A 178 4.48 -1.79 -15.47
N ASN A 179 4.63 -2.43 -16.63
CA ASN A 179 3.84 -2.10 -17.82
C ASN A 179 2.41 -2.67 -17.79
N ARG A 180 2.11 -3.57 -16.83
CA ARG A 180 0.80 -4.20 -16.68
C ARG A 180 -0.03 -3.58 -15.56
N VAL A 181 0.55 -2.66 -14.81
CA VAL A 181 -0.01 -2.14 -13.58
C VAL A 181 -0.57 -0.73 -13.77
N LYS A 182 -1.82 -0.52 -13.40
CA LYS A 182 -2.44 0.80 -13.31
C LYS A 182 -2.15 1.40 -11.95
N LYS A 183 -1.35 2.46 -11.93
CA LYS A 183 -0.95 3.14 -10.70
C LYS A 183 -2.04 4.07 -10.19
N VAL A 184 -2.28 4.02 -8.89
CA VAL A 184 -3.18 4.91 -8.15
C VAL A 184 -2.38 5.53 -7.01
N GLU A 185 -1.86 6.73 -7.24
CA GLU A 185 -1.02 7.46 -6.28
C GLU A 185 -1.90 8.14 -5.22
N VAL A 186 -2.33 7.37 -4.23
CA VAL A 186 -3.21 7.79 -3.14
C VAL A 186 -2.85 7.03 -1.88
N ASP A 187 -3.06 7.65 -0.72
CA ASP A 187 -2.95 6.97 0.57
C ASP A 187 -3.91 5.77 0.66
N ALA A 188 -3.46 4.70 1.30
CA ALA A 188 -4.23 3.45 1.40
C ALA A 188 -5.55 3.64 2.15
N LYS A 189 -5.56 4.42 3.22
CA LYS A 189 -6.78 4.66 4.01
C LYS A 189 -7.77 5.52 3.27
N GLU A 190 -7.29 6.56 2.62
CA GLU A 190 -8.13 7.46 1.83
C GLU A 190 -8.74 6.77 0.61
N SER A 191 -7.94 5.94 -0.08
CA SER A 191 -8.44 5.14 -1.20
C SER A 191 -9.54 4.17 -0.77
N LEU A 192 -9.33 3.44 0.34
CA LEU A 192 -10.33 2.51 0.86
C LEU A 192 -11.62 3.23 1.28
N ARG A 193 -11.50 4.38 1.97
CA ARG A 193 -12.68 5.20 2.33
C ARG A 193 -13.45 5.66 1.10
N TYR A 194 -12.74 6.11 0.08
CA TYR A 194 -13.36 6.51 -1.17
C TYR A 194 -14.08 5.34 -1.85
N LEU A 195 -13.45 4.18 -1.94
CA LEU A 195 -14.04 2.98 -2.51
C LEU A 195 -15.29 2.53 -1.74
N ILE A 196 -15.22 2.49 -0.39
CA ILE A 196 -16.36 2.12 0.45
C ILE A 196 -17.55 3.08 0.25
N ALA A 197 -17.26 4.38 0.14
CA ALA A 197 -18.32 5.38 -0.03
C ALA A 197 -19.00 5.36 -1.41
N ASN A 198 -18.35 4.81 -2.44
CA ASN A 198 -18.82 4.82 -3.82
C ASN A 198 -19.18 3.44 -4.39
N LEU A 199 -18.96 2.37 -3.64
CA LEU A 199 -19.35 1.01 -4.03
C LEU A 199 -20.65 0.59 -3.33
N LYS A 200 -21.43 -0.22 -4.02
CA LYS A 200 -22.55 -0.95 -3.43
C LYS A 200 -22.08 -2.32 -2.95
N GLN A 201 -22.94 -3.00 -2.20
CA GLN A 201 -22.67 -4.38 -1.81
C GLN A 201 -22.59 -5.28 -3.05
N ILE A 202 -21.49 -6.06 -3.12
CA ILE A 202 -21.23 -7.01 -4.19
C ILE A 202 -21.06 -8.38 -3.54
N LYS A 203 -21.28 -9.45 -4.32
CA LYS A 203 -21.11 -10.84 -3.89
C LYS A 203 -20.26 -11.61 -4.90
N HIS A 204 -19.34 -12.42 -4.37
CA HIS A 204 -18.45 -13.27 -5.14
C HIS A 204 -18.49 -14.73 -4.65
N GLU A 205 -19.67 -15.24 -4.31
CA GLU A 205 -19.89 -16.56 -3.68
C GLU A 205 -19.18 -17.69 -4.42
N LYS A 206 -19.38 -17.80 -5.74
CA LYS A 206 -18.73 -18.83 -6.55
C LYS A 206 -17.20 -18.76 -6.54
N TRP A 207 -16.67 -17.55 -6.46
CA TRP A 207 -15.23 -17.34 -6.37
C TRP A 207 -14.68 -17.78 -5.02
N LEU A 208 -15.36 -17.43 -3.94
CA LEU A 208 -14.99 -17.85 -2.59
C LEU A 208 -15.12 -19.36 -2.39
N GLU A 209 -16.15 -19.99 -2.97
CA GLU A 209 -16.31 -21.44 -2.99
C GLU A 209 -15.15 -22.11 -3.71
N GLN A 210 -14.75 -21.59 -4.87
CA GLN A 210 -13.61 -22.11 -5.62
C GLN A 210 -12.30 -22.00 -4.82
N ILE A 211 -12.02 -20.84 -4.20
CA ILE A 211 -10.84 -20.68 -3.34
C ILE A 211 -10.86 -21.67 -2.18
N SER A 212 -12.02 -21.87 -1.56
CA SER A 212 -12.17 -22.79 -0.44
C SER A 212 -12.02 -24.26 -0.84
N SER A 213 -12.13 -24.57 -2.12
CA SER A 213 -11.96 -25.94 -2.64
C SER A 213 -10.51 -26.32 -2.92
N TRP A 214 -9.61 -25.37 -2.95
CA TRP A 214 -8.17 -25.55 -3.10
C TRP A 214 -7.48 -25.79 -1.76
#